data_18f655a5630db2b5410efa6b831e0640
#
_entry.id   18f655a5630db2b5410efa6b831e0640
#
_cell.length_a   1.000
_cell.length_b   1.000
_cell.length_c   1.000
_cell.angle_alpha   90.00
_cell.angle_beta   90.00
_cell.angle_gamma   90.00
#
_symmetry.space_group_name_H-M   'P 1'
#
loop_
_entity.id
_entity.type
_entity.pdbx_description
1 polymer ?
#
loop_
_entity_poly.entity_id
_entity_poly.type
_entity_poly.pdbx_seq_one_letter_code
_entity_poly.pdbx_strand_id
1 'polypeptide(L)'
;MKAITFPDLMEDQLNTGFATVFNSTTYLQKLVNYLVGNSLKTIIRNKTVVVNEVPAEFSTGADAEKIAPVISALLTTVIANSRNGLINITVDKFRDIVTLEIQDRNNYNGYALACGIKAIEPLASIMGGSINLEAPQQLIATVSFSFPDRPDKNNYDNW
;
A
#
# COMPACT_ATOMS: atom_id res chain seq x y z
N MET A 1 -12.20 1.59 -13.18
CA MET A 1 -11.78 1.10 -11.89
C MET A 1 -12.33 -0.30 -11.66
N LYS A 2 -11.48 -1.24 -11.38
CA LYS A 2 -11.88 -2.64 -11.34
C LYS A 2 -11.76 -3.17 -9.91
N ALA A 3 -12.80 -3.84 -9.43
CA ALA A 3 -12.73 -4.56 -8.16
C ALA A 3 -11.66 -5.65 -8.26
N ILE A 4 -10.91 -5.85 -7.20
CA ILE A 4 -9.84 -6.85 -7.16
C ILE A 4 -10.48 -8.22 -7.04
N THR A 5 -10.19 -9.11 -8.01
CA THR A 5 -10.66 -10.48 -8.01
C THR A 5 -9.50 -11.44 -7.80
N PHE A 6 -9.80 -12.61 -7.26
CA PHE A 6 -8.78 -13.62 -6.97
C PHE A 6 -8.04 -14.12 -8.21
N PRO A 7 -8.69 -14.37 -9.36
CA PRO A 7 -7.98 -14.77 -10.58
C PRO A 7 -6.97 -13.73 -11.07
N ASP A 8 -7.31 -12.43 -10.99
CA ASP A 8 -6.41 -11.36 -11.41
C ASP A 8 -5.13 -11.35 -10.55
N LEU A 9 -5.26 -11.62 -9.25
CA LEU A 9 -4.13 -11.67 -8.34
C LEU A 9 -3.19 -12.84 -8.63
N MET A 10 -3.73 -14.01 -8.94
CA MET A 10 -2.93 -15.19 -9.24
C MET A 10 -2.20 -15.05 -10.56
N GLU A 11 -2.83 -14.48 -11.57
CA GLU A 11 -2.23 -14.26 -12.88
C GLU A 11 -1.06 -13.28 -12.78
N ASP A 12 -1.24 -12.19 -12.05
CA ASP A 12 -0.17 -11.22 -11.81
C ASP A 12 1.00 -11.84 -11.04
N GLN A 13 0.73 -12.70 -10.08
CA GLN A 13 1.76 -13.39 -9.31
C GLN A 13 2.62 -14.30 -10.18
N LEU A 14 2.02 -15.00 -11.16
CA LEU A 14 2.74 -15.91 -12.05
C LEU A 14 3.55 -15.15 -13.11
N ASN A 15 3.00 -14.05 -13.63
CA ASN A 15 3.59 -13.34 -14.76
C ASN A 15 4.60 -12.27 -14.35
N THR A 16 4.37 -11.62 -13.21
CA THR A 16 5.25 -10.56 -12.77
C THR A 16 6.16 -10.96 -11.66
N GLY A 17 5.85 -11.99 -10.88
CA GLY A 17 6.70 -12.48 -9.83
C GLY A 17 7.82 -11.49 -9.44
N PHE A 18 8.49 -11.66 -8.45
CA PHE A 18 9.64 -10.81 -8.10
C PHE A 18 10.79 -10.88 -9.12
N ALA A 19 10.58 -11.54 -10.27
CA ALA A 19 11.52 -11.50 -11.39
C ALA A 19 11.73 -10.10 -11.96
N THR A 20 10.84 -9.17 -11.67
CA THR A 20 11.04 -7.75 -11.94
C THR A 20 12.12 -7.11 -11.07
N VAL A 21 12.75 -7.87 -10.19
CA VAL A 21 13.94 -7.45 -9.42
C VAL A 21 15.04 -6.89 -10.33
N PHE A 22 15.11 -7.35 -11.57
CA PHE A 22 16.10 -6.85 -12.53
C PHE A 22 15.67 -5.58 -13.25
N ASN A 23 14.41 -5.20 -13.15
CA ASN A 23 13.91 -3.95 -13.68
C ASN A 23 13.79 -2.94 -12.55
N SER A 24 14.43 -1.78 -12.71
CA SER A 24 14.37 -0.68 -11.76
C SER A 24 12.98 -0.04 -11.66
N THR A 25 11.95 -0.64 -12.29
CA THR A 25 10.61 -0.08 -12.38
C THR A 25 9.59 -0.99 -11.71
N THR A 26 8.85 -0.43 -10.78
CA THR A 26 7.76 -1.12 -10.10
C THR A 26 6.42 -0.51 -10.51
N TYR A 27 5.50 -1.35 -10.99
CA TYR A 27 4.14 -0.93 -11.32
C TYR A 27 3.27 -1.06 -10.07
N LEU A 28 2.87 0.07 -9.52
CA LEU A 28 2.19 0.11 -8.22
C LEU A 28 0.81 -0.53 -8.25
N GLN A 29 0.05 -0.40 -9.34
CA GLN A 29 -1.27 -1.03 -9.40
C GLN A 29 -1.20 -2.54 -9.17
N LYS A 30 -0.26 -3.19 -9.85
CA LYS A 30 -0.08 -4.64 -9.73
C LYS A 30 0.40 -5.05 -8.34
N LEU A 31 1.32 -4.28 -7.79
CA LEU A 31 1.83 -4.54 -6.43
C LEU A 31 0.71 -4.41 -5.40
N VAL A 32 -0.08 -3.34 -5.48
CA VAL A 32 -1.20 -3.12 -4.56
C VAL A 32 -2.23 -4.23 -4.70
N ASN A 33 -2.60 -4.61 -5.92
CA ASN A 33 -3.53 -5.72 -6.15
C ASN A 33 -3.05 -7.02 -5.51
N TYR A 34 -1.78 -7.33 -5.69
CA TYR A 34 -1.17 -8.51 -5.10
C TYR A 34 -1.25 -8.48 -3.57
N LEU A 35 -0.89 -7.34 -2.96
CA LEU A 35 -0.85 -7.21 -1.51
C LEU A 35 -2.24 -7.21 -0.87
N VAL A 36 -3.24 -6.63 -1.53
CA VAL A 36 -4.63 -6.68 -1.06
C VAL A 36 -5.13 -8.12 -0.99
N GLY A 37 -4.68 -8.97 -1.89
CA GLY A 37 -5.04 -10.39 -1.89
C GLY A 37 -4.69 -11.12 -0.60
N ASN A 38 -3.67 -10.67 0.12
CA ASN A 38 -3.28 -11.27 1.40
C ASN A 38 -4.33 -11.01 2.50
N SER A 39 -5.21 -10.04 2.32
CA SER A 39 -6.26 -9.68 3.27
C SER A 39 -7.66 -10.08 2.80
N LEU A 40 -7.77 -10.90 1.76
CA LEU A 40 -9.06 -11.23 1.14
C LEU A 40 -10.07 -11.81 2.14
N LYS A 41 -9.63 -12.71 3.02
CA LYS A 41 -10.51 -13.29 4.05
C LYS A 41 -11.07 -12.23 4.99
N THR A 42 -10.24 -11.29 5.40
CA THR A 42 -10.65 -10.18 6.28
C THR A 42 -11.59 -9.23 5.56
N ILE A 43 -11.33 -8.93 4.29
CA ILE A 43 -12.19 -8.10 3.45
C ILE A 43 -13.59 -8.68 3.39
N ILE A 44 -13.71 -9.98 3.12
CA ILE A 44 -14.98 -10.68 3.02
C ILE A 44 -15.69 -10.69 4.37
N ARG A 45 -14.97 -11.05 5.43
CA ARG A 45 -15.53 -11.12 6.78
C ARG A 45 -16.05 -9.76 7.26
N ASN A 46 -15.32 -8.70 6.98
CA ASN A 46 -15.67 -7.34 7.41
C ASN A 46 -16.64 -6.65 6.44
N LYS A 47 -17.02 -7.30 5.36
CA LYS A 47 -17.91 -6.76 4.32
C LYS A 47 -17.39 -5.41 3.79
N THR A 48 -16.09 -5.31 3.62
CA THR A 48 -15.42 -4.12 3.13
C THR A 48 -15.20 -4.24 1.62
N VAL A 49 -15.30 -3.12 0.93
CA VAL A 49 -14.96 -3.04 -0.50
C VAL A 49 -13.64 -2.29 -0.63
N VAL A 50 -12.69 -2.87 -1.33
CA VAL A 50 -11.40 -2.23 -1.62
C VAL A 50 -11.35 -1.89 -3.10
N VAL A 51 -11.10 -0.63 -3.40
CA VAL A 51 -11.00 -0.13 -4.77
C VAL A 51 -9.59 0.43 -4.99
N ASN A 52 -8.86 -0.20 -5.90
CA ASN A 52 -7.53 0.24 -6.27
C ASN A 52 -7.63 1.20 -7.47
N GLU A 53 -7.47 2.49 -7.19
CA GLU A 53 -7.53 3.56 -8.20
C GLU A 53 -6.16 3.92 -8.75
N VAL A 54 -5.11 3.20 -8.38
CA VAL A 54 -3.77 3.42 -8.92
C VAL A 54 -3.79 3.15 -10.43
N PRO A 55 -3.37 4.11 -11.27
CA PRO A 55 -3.35 3.87 -12.72
C PRO A 55 -2.42 2.71 -13.08
N ALA A 56 -2.82 1.92 -14.08
CA ALA A 56 -2.06 0.75 -14.51
C ALA A 56 -0.65 1.11 -15.00
N GLU A 57 -0.51 2.28 -15.60
CA GLU A 57 0.75 2.80 -16.14
C GLU A 57 1.63 3.49 -15.10
N PHE A 58 1.12 3.73 -13.89
CA PHE A 58 1.90 4.40 -12.85
C PHE A 58 3.03 3.50 -12.37
N SER A 59 4.25 3.98 -12.50
CA SER A 59 5.45 3.25 -12.10
C SER A 59 6.32 4.09 -11.18
N THR A 60 7.12 3.41 -10.37
CA THR A 60 8.10 4.05 -9.49
C THR A 60 9.45 3.36 -9.64
N GLY A 61 10.53 4.12 -9.45
CA GLY A 61 11.88 3.58 -9.38
C GLY A 61 12.23 2.97 -8.02
N ALA A 62 11.36 3.11 -7.03
CA ALA A 62 11.59 2.52 -5.71
C ALA A 62 11.59 0.99 -5.79
N ASP A 63 12.45 0.35 -4.99
CA ASP A 63 12.56 -1.10 -4.95
C ASP A 63 11.29 -1.74 -4.37
N ALA A 64 10.67 -2.65 -5.13
CA ALA A 64 9.47 -3.34 -4.67
C ALA A 64 9.70 -4.06 -3.33
N GLU A 65 10.87 -4.64 -3.13
CA GLU A 65 11.23 -5.33 -1.89
C GLU A 65 11.25 -4.41 -0.68
N LYS A 66 11.46 -3.11 -0.88
CA LYS A 66 11.49 -2.12 0.20
C LYS A 66 10.12 -1.54 0.50
N ILE A 67 9.33 -1.25 -0.55
CA ILE A 67 8.01 -0.64 -0.36
C ILE A 67 6.92 -1.67 -0.06
N ALA A 68 7.02 -2.90 -0.57
CA ALA A 68 5.99 -3.92 -0.38
C ALA A 68 5.70 -4.25 1.09
N PRO A 69 6.70 -4.45 1.97
CA PRO A 69 6.42 -4.70 3.39
C PRO A 69 5.66 -3.57 4.07
N VAL A 70 5.97 -2.32 3.73
CA VAL A 70 5.27 -1.16 4.29
C VAL A 70 3.83 -1.11 3.80
N ILE A 71 3.63 -1.21 2.48
CA ILE A 71 2.29 -1.19 1.88
C ILE A 71 1.44 -2.35 2.41
N SER A 72 2.03 -3.54 2.50
CA SER A 72 1.34 -4.72 3.02
C SER A 72 0.87 -4.51 4.46
N ALA A 73 1.74 -4.00 5.31
CA ALA A 73 1.40 -3.73 6.71
C ALA A 73 0.32 -2.67 6.84
N LEU A 74 0.39 -1.61 6.04
CA LEU A 74 -0.63 -0.55 6.02
C LEU A 74 -1.98 -1.08 5.57
N LEU A 75 -2.02 -1.82 4.47
CA LEU A 75 -3.27 -2.40 3.96
C LEU A 75 -3.89 -3.36 4.97
N THR A 76 -3.10 -4.24 5.55
CA THR A 76 -3.57 -5.18 6.57
C THR A 76 -4.19 -4.44 7.76
N THR A 77 -3.54 -3.38 8.23
CA THR A 77 -3.99 -2.61 9.38
C THR A 77 -5.28 -1.85 9.07
N VAL A 78 -5.35 -1.18 7.93
CA VAL A 78 -6.55 -0.42 7.54
C VAL A 78 -7.73 -1.36 7.32
N ILE A 79 -7.54 -2.45 6.61
CA ILE A 79 -8.59 -3.43 6.31
C ILE A 79 -9.13 -4.06 7.61
N ALA A 80 -8.24 -4.39 8.55
CA ALA A 80 -8.65 -4.97 9.82
C ALA A 80 -9.52 -4.03 10.66
N ASN A 81 -9.36 -2.72 10.48
CA ASN A 81 -10.10 -1.69 11.22
C ASN A 81 -11.28 -1.10 10.43
N SER A 82 -11.63 -1.69 9.30
CA SER A 82 -12.76 -1.27 8.48
C SER A 82 -13.90 -2.28 8.58
N ARG A 83 -15.14 -1.79 8.65
CA ARG A 83 -16.33 -2.64 8.66
C ARG A 83 -17.42 -2.02 7.78
N ASN A 84 -17.99 -2.82 6.89
CA ASN A 84 -18.97 -2.36 5.92
C ASN A 84 -18.49 -1.09 5.20
N GLY A 85 -17.18 -0.96 5.02
CA GLY A 85 -16.55 0.25 4.55
C GLY A 85 -16.17 0.20 3.08
N LEU A 86 -15.69 1.36 2.62
CA LEU A 86 -15.13 1.52 1.29
C LEU A 86 -13.71 2.04 1.46
N ILE A 87 -12.74 1.27 1.01
CA ILE A 87 -11.33 1.66 1.03
C ILE A 87 -10.92 2.02 -0.40
N ASN A 88 -10.49 3.25 -0.58
CA ASN A 88 -9.94 3.75 -1.84
C ASN A 88 -8.42 3.88 -1.73
N ILE A 89 -7.71 3.36 -2.72
CA ILE A 89 -6.25 3.45 -2.79
C ILE A 89 -5.91 4.30 -4.00
N THR A 90 -5.22 5.40 -3.77
CA THR A 90 -4.80 6.34 -4.80
C THR A 90 -3.31 6.60 -4.70
N VAL A 91 -2.73 7.18 -5.73
CA VAL A 91 -1.32 7.54 -5.76
C VAL A 91 -1.15 8.91 -6.41
N ASP A 92 -0.18 9.64 -5.92
CA ASP A 92 0.23 10.91 -6.49
C ASP A 92 1.76 11.00 -6.49
N LYS A 93 2.29 11.82 -7.36
CA LYS A 93 3.72 12.07 -7.43
C LYS A 93 3.97 13.56 -7.50
N PHE A 94 4.79 14.05 -6.60
CA PHE A 94 5.25 15.42 -6.61
C PHE A 94 6.78 15.41 -6.58
N ARG A 95 7.39 15.93 -7.66
CA ARG A 95 8.83 15.87 -7.87
C ARG A 95 9.33 14.42 -7.83
N ASP A 96 10.22 14.08 -6.93
CA ASP A 96 10.78 12.74 -6.78
C ASP A 96 10.18 11.96 -5.60
N ILE A 97 9.03 12.41 -5.10
CA ILE A 97 8.31 11.76 -4.00
C ILE A 97 7.00 11.18 -4.51
N VAL A 98 6.81 9.90 -4.28
CA VAL A 98 5.54 9.19 -4.52
C VAL A 98 4.78 9.13 -3.20
N THR A 99 3.49 9.41 -3.23
CA THR A 99 2.60 9.27 -2.08
C THR A 99 1.46 8.33 -2.42
N LEU A 100 1.42 7.22 -1.72
CA LEU A 100 0.32 6.25 -1.77
C LEU A 100 -0.65 6.58 -0.65
N GLU A 101 -1.93 6.73 -0.98
CA GLU A 101 -2.96 7.12 -0.04
C GLU A 101 -4.00 6.01 0.07
N ILE A 102 -4.32 5.63 1.30
CA ILE A 102 -5.32 4.61 1.62
C ILE A 102 -6.38 5.29 2.47
N GLN A 103 -7.57 5.48 1.92
CA GLN A 103 -8.67 6.12 2.62
C GLN A 103 -9.76 5.11 2.95
N ASP A 104 -10.07 4.97 4.24
CA ASP A 104 -11.16 4.14 4.73
C ASP A 104 -12.33 5.04 5.13
N ARG A 105 -13.49 4.82 4.52
CA ARG A 105 -14.70 5.59 4.78
C ARG A 105 -15.55 5.04 5.91
N ASN A 106 -15.15 3.96 6.53
CA ASN A 106 -15.83 3.43 7.71
C ASN A 106 -14.84 2.77 8.66
N ASN A 107 -13.91 3.59 9.16
CA ASN A 107 -13.00 3.17 10.21
C ASN A 107 -13.76 3.14 11.54
N TYR A 108 -13.83 1.97 12.16
CA TYR A 108 -14.60 1.82 13.39
C TYR A 108 -13.74 1.91 14.66
N ASN A 109 -12.43 1.88 14.55
CA ASN A 109 -11.54 1.94 15.70
C ASN A 109 -10.27 2.75 15.38
N GLY A 110 -10.39 4.07 15.52
CA GLY A 110 -9.31 5.00 15.23
C GLY A 110 -8.10 4.83 16.13
N TYR A 111 -8.31 4.43 17.40
CA TYR A 111 -7.21 4.21 18.33
C TYR A 111 -6.37 3.00 17.90
N ALA A 112 -7.01 1.89 17.59
CA ALA A 112 -6.30 0.69 17.12
C ALA A 112 -5.58 0.97 15.80
N LEU A 113 -6.21 1.72 14.89
CA LEU A 113 -5.58 2.13 13.65
C LEU A 113 -4.32 2.95 13.91
N ALA A 114 -4.42 3.96 14.78
CA ALA A 114 -3.27 4.82 15.12
C ALA A 114 -2.12 4.02 15.72
N CYS A 115 -2.42 3.10 16.63
CA CYS A 115 -1.40 2.23 17.23
C CYS A 115 -0.73 1.34 16.19
N GLY A 116 -1.52 0.75 15.29
CA GLY A 116 -1.00 -0.08 14.20
C GLY A 116 -0.10 0.69 13.25
N ILE A 117 -0.52 1.88 12.85
CA ILE A 117 0.27 2.75 11.97
C ILE A 117 1.60 3.14 12.62
N LYS A 118 1.56 3.48 13.90
CA LYS A 118 2.78 3.86 14.64
C LYS A 118 3.79 2.72 14.68
N ALA A 119 3.33 1.49 14.76
CA ALA A 119 4.20 0.31 14.73
C ALA A 119 4.87 0.10 13.37
N ILE A 120 4.31 0.64 12.29
CA ILE A 120 4.83 0.51 10.93
C ILE A 120 5.82 1.62 10.58
N GLU A 121 5.76 2.77 11.25
CA GLU A 121 6.63 3.93 10.98
C GLU A 121 8.12 3.58 10.88
N PRO A 122 8.70 2.75 11.76
CA PRO A 122 10.12 2.40 11.64
C PRO A 122 10.47 1.71 10.32
N LEU A 123 9.56 0.88 9.80
CA LEU A 123 9.75 0.20 8.53
C LEU A 123 9.83 1.20 7.37
N ALA A 124 8.99 2.22 7.38
CA ALA A 124 9.01 3.27 6.38
C ALA A 124 10.28 4.13 6.49
N SER A 125 10.69 4.45 7.71
CA SER A 125 11.88 5.28 7.96
C SER A 125 13.17 4.64 7.43
N ILE A 126 13.31 3.33 7.54
CA ILE A 126 14.48 2.60 7.07
C ILE A 126 14.73 2.85 5.58
N MET A 127 13.67 2.97 4.79
CA MET A 127 13.80 3.21 3.35
C MET A 127 13.72 4.69 2.95
N GLY A 128 13.75 5.59 3.92
CA GLY A 128 13.67 7.03 3.66
C GLY A 128 12.26 7.53 3.40
N GLY A 129 11.26 6.74 3.75
CA GLY A 129 9.85 7.10 3.63
C GLY A 129 9.24 7.59 4.93
N SER A 130 7.98 8.01 4.86
CA SER A 130 7.22 8.46 6.02
C SER A 130 5.76 8.08 5.90
N ILE A 131 5.10 7.93 7.04
CA ILE A 131 3.67 7.62 7.10
C ILE A 131 2.96 8.74 7.86
N ASN A 132 1.80 9.14 7.35
CA ASN A 132 0.94 10.12 8.00
C ASN A 132 -0.48 9.56 8.12
N LEU A 133 -1.12 9.80 9.26
CA LEU A 133 -2.51 9.41 9.51
C LEU A 133 -3.32 10.66 9.80
N GLU A 134 -4.37 10.87 9.00
CA GLU A 134 -5.29 12.00 9.18
C GLU A 134 -6.65 11.53 9.66
N ALA A 135 -7.24 12.28 10.57
CA ALA A 135 -8.59 12.11 11.09
C ALA A 135 -8.87 10.74 11.71
N PRO A 136 -7.98 10.19 12.56
CA PRO A 136 -8.15 8.84 13.11
C PRO A 136 -9.36 8.69 14.03
N GLN A 137 -9.95 9.81 14.49
CA GLN A 137 -11.11 9.81 15.39
C GLN A 137 -12.43 9.96 14.66
N GLN A 138 -12.39 10.14 13.34
CA GLN A 138 -13.58 10.23 12.50
C GLN A 138 -13.77 8.93 11.74
N LEU A 139 -14.98 8.74 11.19
CA LEU A 139 -15.29 7.57 10.37
C LEU A 139 -14.40 7.49 9.13
N ILE A 140 -13.96 8.64 8.62
CA ILE A 140 -13.03 8.69 7.49
C ILE A 140 -11.61 8.81 8.02
N ALA A 141 -10.79 7.83 7.71
CA ALA A 141 -9.37 7.81 8.06
C ALA A 141 -8.54 7.72 6.80
N THR A 142 -7.52 8.57 6.69
CA THR A 142 -6.63 8.59 5.54
C THR A 142 -5.20 8.31 6.01
N VAL A 143 -4.61 7.26 5.46
CA VAL A 143 -3.21 6.89 5.70
C VAL A 143 -2.43 7.19 4.43
N SER A 144 -1.34 7.94 4.57
CA SER A 144 -0.47 8.29 3.45
C SER A 144 0.93 7.73 3.69
N PHE A 145 1.47 7.06 2.68
CA PHE A 145 2.85 6.58 2.69
C PHE A 145 3.61 7.29 1.58
N SER A 146 4.59 8.10 1.97
CA SER A 146 5.43 8.85 1.03
C SER A 146 6.82 8.23 1.00
N PHE A 147 7.37 8.05 -0.20
CA PHE A 147 8.69 7.46 -0.39
C PHE A 147 9.38 8.04 -1.62
N PRO A 148 10.73 8.01 -1.65
CA PRO A 148 11.48 8.48 -2.80
C PRO A 148 11.22 7.64 -4.05
N ASP A 149 11.06 8.29 -5.19
CA ASP A 149 10.86 7.63 -6.49
C ASP A 149 12.21 7.24 -7.11
N ARG A 150 12.95 6.42 -6.38
CA ARG A 150 14.27 5.96 -6.78
C ARG A 150 14.67 4.73 -5.98
N PRO A 151 15.62 3.92 -6.49
CA PRO A 151 16.18 2.80 -5.72
C PRO A 151 16.86 3.32 -4.45
N ASP A 152 16.86 2.48 -3.41
CA ASP A 152 17.56 2.77 -2.17
C ASP A 152 19.08 2.76 -2.42
N LYS A 153 19.72 3.91 -2.21
CA LYS A 153 21.15 4.10 -2.45
C LYS A 153 22.04 3.30 -1.49
N ASN A 154 21.49 2.87 -0.37
CA ASN A 154 22.28 2.17 0.65
C ASN A 154 22.81 0.81 0.19
N ASN A 155 22.27 0.26 -0.89
CA ASN A 155 22.74 -1.01 -1.44
C ASN A 155 23.89 -0.86 -2.43
N TYR A 156 24.22 0.35 -2.84
CA TYR A 156 25.25 0.62 -3.86
C TYR A 156 26.55 1.19 -3.29
N ASP A 157 26.52 1.69 -2.07
CA ASP A 157 27.69 2.34 -1.45
C ASP A 157 28.63 1.37 -0.74
N ASN A 158 28.40 0.08 -0.82
CA ASN A 158 29.23 -0.95 -0.21
C ASN A 158 30.22 -1.61 -1.19
N TRP A 159 30.55 -0.93 -2.29
CA TRP A 159 31.51 -1.45 -3.29
C TRP A 159 32.84 -0.72 -3.21
#